data_629dbb902cebd3a99d1123e76a8d46c7
#
_entry.id   629dbb902cebd3a99d1123e76a8d46c7
#
_cell.length_a   1.000
_cell.length_b   1.000
_cell.length_c   1.000
_cell.angle_alpha   90.00
_cell.angle_beta   90.00
_cell.angle_gamma   90.00
#
_symmetry.space_group_name_H-M   'P 1'
#
loop_
_entity.id
_entity.type
_entity.pdbx_description
1 polymer ?
#
loop_
_entity_poly.entity_id
_entity_poly.type
_entity_poly.pdbx_seq_one_letter_code
_entity_poly.pdbx_strand_id
1 'polypeptide(L)'
;MLNQFSRTQLLLGADNMERLANAKVAVFGIGGVGGYVVEALARSGVGSFVIVDDDKVCLTNINRQIIATRKTVGKYKVDVMTERILEINPDAKVEARKCFYLPENAHEFDFSEYDYVVDAVDTVTAKLEI
;
A
#
# COMPACT_ATOMS: atom_id res chain seq x y z
N MET A 1 -14.82 -6.05 -22.44
CA MET A 1 -13.43 -6.53 -22.56
C MET A 1 -12.94 -7.06 -21.22
N LEU A 2 -12.27 -8.18 -21.23
CA LEU A 2 -11.72 -8.77 -19.99
C LEU A 2 -10.46 -8.03 -19.56
N ASN A 3 -10.30 -7.85 -18.25
CA ASN A 3 -9.10 -7.33 -17.63
C ASN A 3 -8.81 -8.06 -16.32
N GLN A 4 -7.75 -7.67 -15.62
CA GLN A 4 -7.34 -8.33 -14.39
C GLN A 4 -8.39 -8.25 -13.27
N PHE A 5 -9.37 -7.37 -13.39
CA PHE A 5 -10.41 -7.17 -12.36
C PHE A 5 -11.76 -7.75 -12.75
N SER A 6 -11.87 -8.42 -13.90
CA SER A 6 -13.15 -8.87 -14.43
C SER A 6 -13.94 -9.79 -13.49
N ARG A 7 -13.25 -10.68 -12.79
CA ARG A 7 -13.91 -11.59 -11.84
C ARG A 7 -14.38 -10.86 -10.58
N THR A 8 -13.61 -9.91 -10.10
CA THR A 8 -14.03 -9.05 -8.99
C THR A 8 -15.28 -8.25 -9.36
N GLN A 9 -15.34 -7.78 -10.60
CA GLN A 9 -16.50 -7.05 -11.12
C GLN A 9 -17.77 -7.88 -11.12
N LEU A 10 -17.67 -9.19 -11.31
CA LEU A 10 -18.82 -10.08 -11.24
C LEU A 10 -19.49 -10.05 -9.85
N LEU A 11 -18.69 -9.84 -8.81
CA LEU A 11 -19.19 -9.75 -7.44
C LEU A 11 -19.65 -8.36 -7.06
N LEU A 12 -18.88 -7.35 -7.41
CA LEU A 12 -19.08 -5.97 -6.93
C LEU A 12 -19.89 -5.09 -7.87
N GLY A 13 -19.92 -5.42 -9.16
CA GLY A 13 -20.57 -4.61 -10.17
C GLY A 13 -19.69 -3.49 -10.72
N ALA A 14 -20.04 -2.99 -11.91
CA ALA A 14 -19.24 -1.98 -12.60
C ALA A 14 -19.11 -0.66 -11.82
N ASP A 15 -20.21 -0.21 -11.19
CA ASP A 15 -20.22 1.05 -10.44
C ASP A 15 -19.27 1.01 -9.25
N ASN A 16 -19.24 -0.11 -8.53
CA ASN A 16 -18.34 -0.27 -7.39
C ASN A 16 -16.89 -0.43 -7.82
N MET A 17 -16.64 -1.06 -8.96
CA MET A 17 -15.29 -1.12 -9.52
C MET A 17 -14.77 0.26 -9.89
N GLU A 18 -15.63 1.14 -10.40
CA GLU A 18 -15.28 2.52 -10.68
C GLU A 18 -14.95 3.29 -9.38
N ARG A 19 -15.73 3.07 -8.32
CA ARG A 19 -15.44 3.67 -7.02
C ARG A 19 -14.08 3.23 -6.48
N LEU A 20 -13.75 1.95 -6.60
CA LEU A 20 -12.43 1.44 -6.19
C LEU A 20 -11.31 2.07 -7.02
N ALA A 21 -11.49 2.18 -8.33
CA ALA A 21 -10.50 2.79 -9.21
C ALA A 21 -10.23 4.25 -8.86
N ASN A 22 -11.22 4.95 -8.32
CA ASN A 22 -11.11 6.34 -7.89
C ASN A 22 -10.75 6.51 -6.41
N ALA A 23 -10.68 5.42 -5.65
CA ALA A 23 -10.36 5.47 -4.24
C ALA A 23 -8.87 5.68 -4.00
N LYS A 24 -8.56 6.46 -2.98
CA LYS A 24 -7.20 6.70 -2.52
C LYS A 24 -7.04 6.18 -1.10
N VAL A 25 -6.14 5.21 -0.92
CA VAL A 25 -5.89 4.57 0.37
C VAL A 25 -4.46 4.84 0.81
N ALA A 26 -4.32 5.30 2.04
CA ALA A 26 -3.01 5.49 2.66
C ALA A 26 -2.71 4.31 3.58
N VAL A 27 -1.53 3.72 3.43
CA VAL A 27 -1.09 2.60 4.27
C VAL A 27 0.22 2.97 4.95
N PHE A 28 0.18 3.01 6.26
CA PHE A 28 1.34 3.32 7.10
C PHE A 28 1.93 2.01 7.62
N GLY A 29 3.14 1.70 7.16
CA GLY A 29 3.84 0.46 7.50
C GLY A 29 3.67 -0.61 6.42
N ILE A 30 4.79 -0.97 5.77
CA ILE A 30 4.83 -1.99 4.69
C ILE A 30 5.60 -3.21 5.21
N GLY A 31 5.06 -3.81 6.26
CA GLY A 31 5.61 -5.02 6.86
C GLY A 31 4.75 -6.24 6.59
N GLY A 32 4.65 -7.11 7.61
CA GLY A 32 3.89 -8.35 7.51
C GLY A 32 2.39 -8.14 7.30
N VAL A 33 1.82 -7.09 7.91
CA VAL A 33 0.41 -6.78 7.75
C VAL A 33 0.21 -5.81 6.58
N GLY A 34 0.92 -4.68 6.56
CA GLY A 34 0.74 -3.64 5.55
C GLY A 34 1.00 -4.11 4.14
N GLY A 35 2.01 -4.95 3.95
CA GLY A 35 2.33 -5.49 2.62
C GLY A 35 1.19 -6.31 2.04
N TYR A 36 0.60 -7.19 2.83
CA TYR A 36 -0.54 -8.00 2.36
C TYR A 36 -1.80 -7.15 2.15
N VAL A 37 -2.01 -6.12 2.98
CA VAL A 37 -3.13 -5.20 2.78
C VAL A 37 -3.02 -4.49 1.43
N VAL A 38 -1.85 -3.94 1.11
CA VAL A 38 -1.62 -3.26 -0.17
C VAL A 38 -1.80 -4.23 -1.33
N GLU A 39 -1.28 -5.44 -1.20
CA GLU A 39 -1.43 -6.48 -2.22
C GLU A 39 -2.91 -6.76 -2.50
N ALA A 40 -3.69 -6.98 -1.45
CA ALA A 40 -5.11 -7.27 -1.57
C ALA A 40 -5.88 -6.11 -2.19
N LEU A 41 -5.60 -4.88 -1.79
CA LEU A 41 -6.26 -3.69 -2.33
C LEU A 41 -5.91 -3.46 -3.80
N ALA A 42 -4.66 -3.64 -4.18
CA ALA A 42 -4.24 -3.50 -5.58
C ALA A 42 -4.94 -4.53 -6.46
N ARG A 43 -5.03 -5.77 -6.00
CA ARG A 43 -5.71 -6.84 -6.74
C ARG A 43 -7.23 -6.67 -6.77
N SER A 44 -7.78 -5.91 -5.84
CA SER A 44 -9.21 -5.60 -5.81
C SER A 44 -9.59 -4.41 -6.69
N GLY A 45 -8.62 -3.64 -7.18
CA GLY A 45 -8.89 -2.55 -8.11
C GLY A 45 -8.76 -1.14 -7.54
N VAL A 46 -8.23 -0.98 -6.32
CA VAL A 46 -7.95 0.35 -5.77
C VAL A 46 -6.95 1.06 -6.68
N GLY A 47 -7.26 2.30 -7.05
CA GLY A 47 -6.52 3.02 -8.08
C GLY A 47 -5.45 3.96 -7.59
N SER A 48 -5.45 4.36 -6.31
CA SER A 48 -4.46 5.28 -5.78
C SER A 48 -4.00 4.86 -4.38
N PHE A 49 -2.70 4.94 -4.17
CA PHE A 49 -2.07 4.54 -2.91
C PHE A 49 -1.11 5.60 -2.42
N VAL A 50 -1.11 5.83 -1.11
CA VAL A 50 -0.01 6.47 -0.41
C VAL A 50 0.58 5.42 0.51
N ILE A 51 1.83 5.06 0.30
CA ILE A 51 2.51 4.04 1.11
C ILE A 51 3.70 4.65 1.83
N VAL A 52 3.79 4.38 3.13
CA VAL A 52 4.73 5.04 4.02
C VAL A 52 5.50 4.01 4.82
N ASP A 53 6.82 3.99 4.65
CA ASP A 53 7.73 3.14 5.41
C ASP A 53 9.15 3.65 5.19
N ASP A 54 9.99 3.60 6.20
CA ASP A 54 11.39 4.04 6.07
C ASP A 54 12.39 2.89 5.96
N ASP A 55 11.93 1.66 6.12
CA ASP A 55 12.80 0.48 6.18
C ASP A 55 13.19 -0.05 4.79
N LYS A 56 14.32 -0.72 4.77
CA LYS A 56 14.73 -1.58 3.68
C LYS A 56 14.33 -3.03 3.98
N VAL A 57 14.15 -3.81 2.93
CA VAL A 57 13.87 -5.23 3.06
C VAL A 57 15.07 -5.94 3.67
N CYS A 58 14.83 -6.73 4.70
CA CYS A 58 15.84 -7.55 5.36
C CYS A 58 15.62 -9.03 5.05
N LEU A 59 16.69 -9.81 5.09
CA LEU A 59 16.63 -11.24 4.82
C LEU A 59 15.62 -11.96 5.73
N THR A 60 15.55 -11.56 7.01
CA THR A 60 14.65 -12.17 7.99
C THR A 60 13.17 -11.80 7.78
N ASN A 61 12.88 -10.86 6.89
CA ASN A 61 11.49 -10.52 6.54
C ASN A 61 10.85 -11.57 5.64
N ILE A 62 11.65 -12.41 4.99
CA ILE A 62 11.17 -13.36 3.97
C ILE A 62 10.08 -14.30 4.50
N ASN A 63 10.16 -14.68 5.77
CA ASN A 63 9.22 -15.64 6.33
C ASN A 63 7.78 -15.15 6.43
N ARG A 64 7.54 -13.81 6.38
CA ARG A 64 6.20 -13.27 6.62
C ARG A 64 5.84 -12.03 5.82
N GLN A 65 6.76 -11.40 5.10
CA GLN A 65 6.48 -10.18 4.34
C GLN A 65 6.43 -10.49 2.85
N ILE A 66 5.31 -10.17 2.21
CA ILE A 66 5.08 -10.52 0.81
C ILE A 66 6.07 -9.88 -0.15
N ILE A 67 6.60 -8.70 0.21
CA ILE A 67 7.57 -7.99 -0.62
C ILE A 67 8.99 -8.53 -0.47
N ALA A 68 9.23 -9.36 0.54
CA ALA A 68 10.58 -9.80 0.88
C ALA A 68 10.93 -11.09 0.14
N THR A 69 11.89 -10.99 -0.76
CA THR A 69 12.50 -12.12 -1.47
C THR A 69 14.00 -11.92 -1.50
N ARG A 70 14.76 -12.93 -1.90
CA ARG A 70 16.21 -12.79 -2.03
C ARG A 70 16.60 -11.67 -3.01
N LYS A 71 15.75 -11.40 -4.02
CA LYS A 71 15.99 -10.35 -5.01
C LYS A 71 15.72 -8.94 -4.46
N THR A 72 14.87 -8.82 -3.45
CA THR A 72 14.45 -7.51 -2.93
C THR A 72 15.20 -7.08 -1.68
N VAL A 73 15.96 -7.97 -1.03
CA VAL A 73 16.75 -7.61 0.16
C VAL A 73 17.67 -6.43 -0.15
N GLY A 74 17.66 -5.44 0.73
CA GLY A 74 18.45 -4.22 0.60
C GLY A 74 17.75 -3.08 -0.13
N LYS A 75 16.61 -3.33 -0.77
CA LYS A 75 15.81 -2.28 -1.40
C LYS A 75 14.82 -1.69 -0.40
N TYR A 76 14.41 -0.44 -0.61
CA TYR A 76 13.38 0.16 0.23
C TYR A 76 12.04 -0.56 0.04
N LYS A 77 11.35 -0.82 1.14
CA LYS A 77 10.06 -1.53 1.10
C LYS A 77 9.03 -0.80 0.25
N VAL A 78 8.98 0.54 0.33
CA VAL A 78 8.02 1.31 -0.48
C VAL A 78 8.33 1.22 -1.96
N ASP A 79 9.59 1.13 -2.34
CA ASP A 79 9.96 0.99 -3.76
C ASP A 79 9.56 -0.37 -4.30
N VAL A 80 9.83 -1.44 -3.53
CA VAL A 80 9.45 -2.80 -3.91
C VAL A 80 7.93 -2.94 -4.01
N MET A 81 7.21 -2.35 -3.06
CA MET A 81 5.74 -2.39 -3.08
C MET A 81 5.17 -1.61 -4.26
N THR A 82 5.78 -0.47 -4.60
CA THR A 82 5.37 0.32 -5.77
C THR A 82 5.49 -0.49 -7.05
N GLU A 83 6.63 -1.14 -7.28
CA GLU A 83 6.81 -2.01 -8.44
C GLU A 83 5.73 -3.10 -8.48
N ARG A 84 5.45 -3.70 -7.34
CA ARG A 84 4.47 -4.77 -7.24
C ARG A 84 3.06 -4.29 -7.57
N ILE A 85 2.67 -3.12 -7.07
CA ILE A 85 1.38 -2.50 -7.40
C ILE A 85 1.27 -2.30 -8.92
N LEU A 86 2.29 -1.73 -9.53
CA LEU A 86 2.28 -1.41 -10.96
C LEU A 86 2.32 -2.65 -11.85
N GLU A 87 2.87 -3.75 -11.38
CA GLU A 87 2.80 -5.03 -12.09
C GLU A 87 1.37 -5.60 -12.07
N ILE A 88 0.61 -5.33 -11.01
CA ILE A 88 -0.78 -5.76 -10.90
C ILE A 88 -1.71 -4.82 -11.64
N ASN A 89 -1.49 -3.51 -11.48
CA ASN A 89 -2.31 -2.48 -12.10
C ASN A 89 -1.42 -1.34 -12.61
N PRO A 90 -1.06 -1.35 -13.91
CA PRO A 90 -0.21 -0.29 -14.47
C PRO A 90 -0.83 1.11 -14.40
N ASP A 91 -2.15 1.21 -14.28
CA ASP A 91 -2.85 2.48 -14.21
C ASP A 91 -2.91 3.07 -12.80
N ALA A 92 -2.45 2.33 -11.80
CA ALA A 92 -2.47 2.80 -10.42
C ALA A 92 -1.53 3.98 -10.22
N LYS A 93 -1.93 4.88 -9.32
CA LYS A 93 -1.10 6.01 -8.89
C LYS A 93 -0.55 5.69 -7.51
N VAL A 94 0.77 5.76 -7.36
CA VAL A 94 1.43 5.42 -6.10
C VAL A 94 2.31 6.56 -5.65
N GLU A 95 2.04 7.06 -4.45
CA GLU A 95 2.92 8.01 -3.77
C GLU A 95 3.66 7.23 -2.69
N ALA A 96 4.96 7.02 -2.89
CA ALA A 96 5.82 6.29 -1.95
C ALA A 96 6.60 7.28 -1.09
N ARG A 97 6.45 7.21 0.22
CA ARG A 97 7.11 8.09 1.18
C ARG A 97 8.10 7.28 2.02
N LYS A 98 9.39 7.55 1.81
CA LYS A 98 10.48 6.89 2.54
C LYS A 98 10.71 7.58 3.87
N CYS A 99 9.74 7.51 4.75
CA CYS A 99 9.84 8.15 6.06
C CYS A 99 9.09 7.34 7.11
N PHE A 100 9.43 7.61 8.37
CA PHE A 100 8.72 7.09 9.50
C PHE A 100 7.64 8.10 9.89
N TYR A 101 6.41 7.65 10.11
CA TYR A 101 5.33 8.56 10.49
C TYR A 101 5.45 8.91 11.98
N LEU A 102 5.73 10.18 12.25
CA LEU A 102 5.94 10.72 13.60
C LEU A 102 5.18 12.04 13.74
N PRO A 103 4.94 12.51 14.98
CA PRO A 103 4.31 13.81 15.18
C PRO A 103 5.04 14.96 14.46
N GLU A 104 6.37 14.87 14.34
CA GLU A 104 7.18 15.91 13.72
C GLU A 104 6.90 16.07 12.23
N ASN A 105 6.50 15.00 11.53
CA ASN A 105 6.23 15.05 10.10
C ASN A 105 4.75 14.81 9.75
N ALA A 106 3.89 14.69 10.74
CA ALA A 106 2.46 14.41 10.51
C ALA A 106 1.79 15.48 9.64
N HIS A 107 2.25 16.72 9.70
CA HIS A 107 1.72 17.83 8.91
C HIS A 107 1.97 17.67 7.40
N GLU A 108 2.88 16.80 7.00
CA GLU A 108 3.16 16.52 5.57
C GLU A 108 2.10 15.63 4.92
N PHE A 109 1.17 15.09 5.74
CA PHE A 109 0.12 14.18 5.27
C PHE A 109 -1.24 14.82 5.48
N ASP A 110 -1.96 15.00 4.38
CA ASP A 110 -3.32 15.53 4.42
C ASP A 110 -4.32 14.37 4.37
N PHE A 111 -4.78 13.95 5.54
CA PHE A 111 -5.70 12.82 5.67
C PHE A 111 -7.06 13.06 5.02
N SER A 112 -7.42 14.33 4.78
CA SER A 112 -8.67 14.65 4.10
C SER A 112 -8.68 14.19 2.63
N GLU A 113 -7.52 13.95 2.05
CA GLU A 113 -7.38 13.47 0.68
C GLU A 113 -7.57 11.96 0.55
N TYR A 114 -7.58 11.23 1.67
CA TYR A 114 -7.64 9.77 1.67
C TYR A 114 -9.06 9.28 1.93
N ASP A 115 -9.50 8.30 1.14
CA ASP A 115 -10.80 7.63 1.37
C ASP A 115 -10.71 6.65 2.53
N TYR A 116 -9.53 6.09 2.77
CA TYR A 116 -9.30 5.15 3.86
C TYR A 116 -7.84 5.20 4.30
N VAL A 117 -7.63 4.97 5.59
CA VAL A 117 -6.28 4.93 6.18
C VAL A 117 -6.09 3.60 6.90
N VAL A 118 -4.98 2.94 6.60
CA VAL A 118 -4.61 1.68 7.24
C VAL A 118 -3.40 1.93 8.13
N ASP A 119 -3.55 1.65 9.41
CA ASP A 119 -2.49 1.72 10.40
C ASP A 119 -1.88 0.33 10.58
N ALA A 120 -0.72 0.11 9.99
CA ALA A 120 0.02 -1.15 10.10
C ALA A 120 1.43 -0.92 10.69
N VAL A 121 1.61 0.18 11.43
CA VAL A 121 2.88 0.49 12.10
C VAL A 121 2.98 -0.23 13.44
N ASP A 122 4.22 -0.42 13.90
CA ASP A 122 4.49 -1.14 15.15
C ASP A 122 4.68 -0.23 16.36
N THR A 123 4.98 1.05 16.16
CA THR A 123 5.30 1.95 17.27
C THR A 123 4.04 2.61 17.82
N VAL A 124 3.98 2.73 19.15
CA VAL A 124 2.84 3.38 19.83
C VAL A 124 2.74 4.85 19.46
N THR A 125 3.86 5.55 19.36
CA THR A 125 3.88 6.98 19.01
C THR A 125 3.22 7.22 17.66
N ALA A 126 3.59 6.44 16.64
CA ALA A 126 3.01 6.56 15.32
C ALA A 126 1.51 6.21 15.32
N LYS A 127 1.12 5.15 16.04
CA LYS A 127 -0.28 4.74 16.15
C LYS A 127 -1.16 5.82 16.76
N LEU A 128 -0.67 6.49 17.78
CA LEU A 128 -1.43 7.55 18.43
C LEU A 128 -1.60 8.78 17.54
N GLU A 129 -0.63 9.04 16.65
CA GLU A 129 -0.69 10.18 15.75
C GLU A 129 -1.63 9.93 14.56
N ILE A 130 -1.71 8.70 14.08
CA ILE A 130 -2.62 8.34 13.01
C ILE A 130 -4.08 8.43 13.50
#